data_226b812533878e488ab7f428c55dd89f
#
_entry.id   226b812533878e488ab7f428c55dd89f
#
_cell.length_a   1.000
_cell.length_b   1.000
_cell.length_c   1.000
_cell.angle_alpha   90.00
_cell.angle_beta   90.00
_cell.angle_gamma   90.00
#
_symmetry.space_group_name_H-M   'P 1'
#
loop_
_entity.id
_entity.type
_entity.pdbx_description
1 polymer ?
#
loop_
_entity_poly.entity_id
_entity_poly.type
_entity_poly.pdbx_seq_one_letter_code
_entity_poly.pdbx_strand_id
1 'polypeptide(L)'
;MTESTITPRRLHARHSIGDPRRHQVTELPPIAAHITEYRCHRRQCPTCGTTTLAPLPDELASQFGPQLTALIAYLTVVCRLPRLVVQRLLEGALQIPISVGSTQNAWEEASAAVAAPYAELQHALADQPVLNGDETGHRTNGAKRWLWTLVAPTFVFYVIATSRSSDVLRQLLGAAFPGVLGSDRLPAYLTYAAARRQLCWSHFTRNLLSAQELATTAAAKRFCREALCLQRQLFRLWHRFRGDPRTRGAPLTRAQLIAKVLPIEKRFFVLAKRHVNAADADVSNLARALFVHHAHFFTFVYEDGVEPTNNAAERALRTAVQWRKIMFGNRSEEGELAVARLLTVTRTCQLQQLNVLAYLTAAVSCYRRRQSVASLLPKRPTP
;
A
#
# COMPACT_ATOMS: atom_id res chain seq x y z
N MET A 1 -6.08 29.26 -21.21
CA MET A 1 -5.35 30.31 -20.46
C MET A 1 -5.86 31.65 -20.96
N THR A 2 -6.39 32.48 -20.06
CA THR A 2 -6.67 33.88 -20.38
C THR A 2 -5.38 34.68 -20.24
N GLU A 3 -4.98 35.38 -21.26
CA GLU A 3 -3.79 36.23 -21.27
C GLU A 3 -4.18 37.68 -20.98
N SER A 4 -3.59 38.27 -19.94
CA SER A 4 -3.80 39.65 -19.59
C SER A 4 -2.47 40.41 -19.70
N THR A 5 -2.43 41.48 -20.47
CA THR A 5 -1.24 42.29 -20.65
C THR A 5 -1.28 43.49 -19.71
N ILE A 6 -0.22 43.63 -18.89
CA ILE A 6 -0.04 44.76 -17.99
C ILE A 6 1.05 45.66 -18.57
N THR A 7 0.70 46.93 -18.88
CA THR A 7 1.63 47.94 -19.36
C THR A 7 1.91 48.99 -18.29
N PRO A 8 3.13 49.59 -18.24
CA PRO A 8 3.45 50.64 -17.28
C PRO A 8 2.58 51.88 -17.45
N ARG A 9 2.05 52.45 -16.38
CA ARG A 9 1.19 53.64 -16.38
C ARG A 9 1.96 54.95 -16.59
N ARG A 10 3.29 54.98 -16.45
CA ARG A 10 4.12 56.16 -16.74
C ARG A 10 5.02 55.86 -17.93
N LEU A 11 4.79 56.55 -19.01
CA LEU A 11 5.46 56.37 -20.29
C LEU A 11 6.50 57.44 -20.54
N HIS A 12 7.79 57.09 -20.35
CA HIS A 12 8.85 57.72 -21.16
C HIS A 12 9.41 56.75 -22.21
N ALA A 13 8.96 55.50 -22.22
CA ALA A 13 9.37 54.46 -23.17
C ALA A 13 8.23 54.09 -24.11
N ARG A 14 8.43 54.29 -25.42
CA ARG A 14 7.45 54.00 -26.49
C ARG A 14 7.63 52.64 -27.16
N HIS A 15 8.65 51.87 -26.76
CA HIS A 15 8.96 50.56 -27.37
C HIS A 15 9.17 49.49 -26.30
N SER A 16 8.64 48.30 -26.57
CA SER A 16 8.88 47.10 -25.78
C SER A 16 10.32 46.63 -26.00
N ILE A 17 11.09 46.42 -24.95
CA ILE A 17 12.47 45.94 -25.05
C ILE A 17 12.51 44.53 -24.43
N GLY A 18 12.81 43.52 -25.25
CA GLY A 18 12.92 42.13 -24.85
C GLY A 18 11.59 41.43 -24.58
N ASP A 19 11.66 40.15 -24.18
CA ASP A 19 10.49 39.35 -23.83
C ASP A 19 9.86 39.84 -22.53
N PRO A 20 8.51 39.85 -22.42
CA PRO A 20 7.82 40.25 -21.21
C PRO A 20 8.13 39.26 -20.06
N ARG A 21 8.32 39.79 -18.85
CA ARG A 21 8.38 38.94 -17.64
C ARG A 21 7.03 38.28 -17.45
N ARG A 22 7.03 36.94 -17.54
CA ARG A 22 5.82 36.15 -17.37
C ARG A 22 5.55 35.92 -15.87
N HIS A 23 4.32 36.15 -15.46
CA HIS A 23 3.80 35.81 -14.15
C HIS A 23 2.48 35.06 -14.33
N GLN A 24 2.37 33.87 -13.76
CA GLN A 24 1.18 33.02 -13.86
C GLN A 24 0.55 32.88 -12.47
N VAL A 25 -0.74 33.13 -12.40
CA VAL A 25 -1.56 32.88 -11.21
C VAL A 25 -2.50 31.72 -11.54
N THR A 26 -2.49 30.70 -10.70
CA THR A 26 -3.41 29.57 -10.82
C THR A 26 -4.52 29.74 -9.79
N GLU A 27 -5.77 29.76 -10.26
CA GLU A 27 -6.94 29.89 -9.41
C GLU A 27 -7.93 28.76 -9.71
N LEU A 28 -8.71 28.36 -8.71
CA LEU A 28 -9.80 27.40 -8.87
C LEU A 28 -11.04 28.16 -9.37
N PRO A 29 -11.63 27.74 -10.51
CA PRO A 29 -12.94 28.29 -10.91
C PRO A 29 -14.01 27.85 -9.90
N PRO A 30 -15.15 28.52 -9.81
CA PRO A 30 -16.30 28.05 -9.05
C PRO A 30 -16.66 26.63 -9.50
N ILE A 31 -16.69 25.69 -8.54
CA ILE A 31 -17.04 24.29 -8.82
C ILE A 31 -18.51 24.13 -8.51
N ALA A 32 -19.33 23.83 -9.52
CA ALA A 32 -20.74 23.51 -9.38
C ALA A 32 -21.01 22.05 -9.73
N ALA A 33 -21.92 21.43 -8.97
CA ALA A 33 -22.37 20.07 -9.29
C ALA A 33 -23.25 20.10 -10.55
N HIS A 34 -23.02 19.11 -11.44
CA HIS A 34 -23.93 18.88 -12.56
C HIS A 34 -25.09 18.00 -12.07
N ILE A 35 -26.31 18.56 -12.14
CA ILE A 35 -27.54 17.86 -11.70
C ILE A 35 -28.36 17.48 -12.93
N THR A 36 -28.69 16.19 -13.04
CA THR A 36 -29.60 15.69 -14.07
C THR A 36 -30.89 15.22 -13.42
N GLU A 37 -32.03 15.74 -13.83
CA GLU A 37 -33.36 15.32 -13.38
C GLU A 37 -33.92 14.27 -14.33
N TYR A 38 -34.29 13.10 -13.81
CA TYR A 38 -34.98 12.05 -14.56
C TYR A 38 -36.44 12.03 -14.15
N ARG A 39 -37.35 12.32 -15.09
CA ARG A 39 -38.80 12.36 -14.87
C ARG A 39 -39.46 11.05 -15.30
N CYS A 40 -39.80 10.19 -14.37
CA CYS A 40 -40.52 8.93 -14.61
C CYS A 40 -42.04 9.18 -14.65
N HIS A 41 -42.62 9.08 -15.83
CA HIS A 41 -44.05 9.31 -16.01
C HIS A 41 -44.90 8.10 -15.57
N ARG A 42 -46.01 8.38 -14.90
CA ARG A 42 -47.03 7.39 -14.60
C ARG A 42 -48.11 7.47 -15.67
N ARG A 43 -48.55 6.31 -16.21
CA ARG A 43 -49.62 6.24 -17.19
C ARG A 43 -50.64 5.20 -16.76
N GLN A 44 -51.92 5.46 -17.04
CA GLN A 44 -53.02 4.53 -16.78
C GLN A 44 -53.51 3.94 -18.09
N CYS A 45 -53.73 2.65 -18.10
CA CYS A 45 -54.30 1.96 -19.27
C CYS A 45 -55.79 2.36 -19.38
N PRO A 46 -56.26 2.89 -20.55
CA PRO A 46 -57.64 3.29 -20.71
C PRO A 46 -58.63 2.11 -20.73
N THR A 47 -58.13 0.90 -21.04
CA THR A 47 -58.98 -0.31 -21.14
C THR A 47 -59.18 -1.04 -19.83
N CYS A 48 -58.11 -1.19 -19.01
CA CYS A 48 -58.18 -1.97 -17.77
C CYS A 48 -57.92 -1.13 -16.50
N GLY A 49 -57.68 0.17 -16.62
CA GLY A 49 -57.41 1.07 -15.46
C GLY A 49 -56.06 0.86 -14.76
N THR A 50 -55.26 -0.14 -15.16
CA THR A 50 -53.99 -0.42 -14.53
C THR A 50 -53.02 0.75 -14.70
N THR A 51 -52.40 1.19 -13.61
CA THR A 51 -51.41 2.27 -13.62
C THR A 51 -50.01 1.70 -13.64
N THR A 52 -49.17 2.16 -14.58
CA THR A 52 -47.74 1.77 -14.73
C THR A 52 -46.87 2.99 -14.59
N LEU A 53 -45.82 2.88 -13.75
CA LEU A 53 -44.77 3.88 -13.62
C LEU A 53 -43.59 3.46 -14.49
N ALA A 54 -43.02 4.39 -15.25
CA ALA A 54 -41.81 4.12 -16.00
C ALA A 54 -40.67 3.76 -15.01
N PRO A 55 -39.98 2.61 -15.20
CA PRO A 55 -38.89 2.22 -14.32
C PRO A 55 -37.69 3.15 -14.51
N LEU A 56 -37.03 3.48 -13.41
CA LEU A 56 -35.71 4.09 -13.46
C LEU A 56 -34.69 3.00 -13.81
N PRO A 57 -33.76 3.22 -14.76
CA PRO A 57 -32.68 2.29 -15.01
C PRO A 57 -31.85 1.99 -13.76
N ASP A 58 -31.45 0.72 -13.57
CA ASP A 58 -30.68 0.27 -12.40
C ASP A 58 -29.42 1.13 -12.15
N GLU A 59 -28.76 1.56 -13.22
CA GLU A 59 -27.55 2.41 -13.16
C GLU A 59 -27.80 3.81 -12.57
N LEU A 60 -29.06 4.24 -12.50
CA LEU A 60 -29.51 5.52 -11.92
C LEU A 60 -30.18 5.35 -10.56
N ALA A 61 -30.15 4.16 -9.96
CA ALA A 61 -30.77 3.90 -8.66
C ALA A 61 -30.15 4.74 -7.51
N SER A 62 -28.89 5.13 -7.63
CA SER A 62 -28.22 6.01 -6.67
C SER A 62 -28.48 7.49 -7.02
N GLN A 63 -28.70 8.32 -5.99
CA GLN A 63 -28.81 9.78 -6.14
C GLN A 63 -27.48 10.46 -6.53
N PHE A 64 -26.36 9.78 -6.38
CA PHE A 64 -25.02 10.29 -6.68
C PHE A 64 -24.43 9.58 -7.88
N GLY A 65 -23.87 10.35 -8.81
CA GLY A 65 -23.18 9.80 -9.98
C GLY A 65 -21.92 9.00 -9.59
N PRO A 66 -21.43 8.11 -10.49
CA PRO A 66 -20.25 7.28 -10.21
C PRO A 66 -19.01 8.05 -9.81
N GLN A 67 -18.81 9.25 -10.39
CA GLN A 67 -17.65 10.10 -10.07
C GLN A 67 -17.73 10.65 -8.64
N LEU A 68 -18.90 11.05 -8.17
CA LEU A 68 -19.07 11.54 -6.80
C LEU A 68 -18.94 10.40 -5.79
N THR A 69 -19.52 9.23 -6.07
CA THR A 69 -19.33 8.00 -5.27
C THR A 69 -17.84 7.64 -5.14
N ALA A 70 -17.12 7.65 -6.26
CA ALA A 70 -15.68 7.38 -6.28
C ALA A 70 -14.87 8.46 -5.54
N LEU A 71 -15.25 9.74 -5.65
CA LEU A 71 -14.61 10.84 -4.93
C LEU A 71 -14.77 10.68 -3.41
N ILE A 72 -15.95 10.29 -2.92
CA ILE A 72 -16.21 10.03 -1.50
C ILE A 72 -15.29 8.89 -1.00
N ALA A 73 -15.20 7.79 -1.74
CA ALA A 73 -14.31 6.68 -1.41
C ALA A 73 -12.83 7.12 -1.43
N TYR A 74 -12.42 7.88 -2.43
CA TYR A 74 -11.07 8.43 -2.55
C TYR A 74 -10.70 9.33 -1.37
N LEU A 75 -11.57 10.29 -1.01
CA LEU A 75 -11.36 11.19 0.11
C LEU A 75 -11.26 10.43 1.43
N THR A 76 -12.07 9.38 1.61
CA THR A 76 -12.07 8.56 2.83
C THR A 76 -10.83 7.68 2.94
N VAL A 77 -10.42 7.00 1.86
CA VAL A 77 -9.35 5.98 1.92
C VAL A 77 -7.98 6.57 1.61
N VAL A 78 -7.86 7.36 0.55
CA VAL A 78 -6.58 7.92 0.11
C VAL A 78 -6.22 9.17 0.92
N CYS A 79 -7.20 10.11 1.07
CA CYS A 79 -7.01 11.33 1.85
C CYS A 79 -7.23 11.11 3.34
N ARG A 80 -7.79 9.97 3.75
CA ARG A 80 -8.04 9.57 5.15
C ARG A 80 -8.97 10.54 5.90
N LEU A 81 -9.93 11.13 5.20
CA LEU A 81 -10.90 12.03 5.80
C LEU A 81 -12.06 11.25 6.45
N PRO A 82 -12.41 11.54 7.71
CA PRO A 82 -13.63 11.01 8.32
C PRO A 82 -14.89 11.43 7.53
N ARG A 83 -15.93 10.59 7.53
CA ARG A 83 -17.15 10.82 6.74
C ARG A 83 -17.81 12.17 7.01
N LEU A 84 -17.81 12.61 8.26
CA LEU A 84 -18.30 13.93 8.63
C LEU A 84 -17.48 15.06 7.98
N VAL A 85 -16.15 14.86 7.86
CA VAL A 85 -15.26 15.85 7.21
C VAL A 85 -15.49 15.82 5.70
N VAL A 86 -15.70 14.64 5.11
CA VAL A 86 -16.06 14.50 3.68
C VAL A 86 -17.38 15.20 3.40
N GLN A 87 -18.41 15.01 4.24
CA GLN A 87 -19.69 15.73 4.13
C GLN A 87 -19.46 17.26 4.12
N ARG A 88 -18.77 17.78 5.13
CA ARG A 88 -18.47 19.22 5.24
C ARG A 88 -17.70 19.78 4.04
N LEU A 89 -16.76 19.00 3.51
CA LEU A 89 -16.01 19.37 2.30
C LEU A 89 -16.94 19.47 1.08
N LEU A 90 -17.81 18.49 0.88
CA LEU A 90 -18.75 18.45 -0.24
C LEU A 90 -19.76 19.60 -0.15
N GLU A 91 -20.31 19.86 1.04
CA GLU A 91 -21.25 20.96 1.27
C GLU A 91 -20.57 22.34 1.15
N GLY A 92 -19.43 22.55 1.83
CA GLY A 92 -18.79 23.84 1.93
C GLY A 92 -18.01 24.27 0.68
N ALA A 93 -17.27 23.33 0.06
CA ALA A 93 -16.40 23.65 -1.08
C ALA A 93 -17.04 23.35 -2.44
N LEU A 94 -17.93 22.34 -2.52
CA LEU A 94 -18.53 21.90 -3.78
C LEU A 94 -20.04 22.16 -3.85
N GLN A 95 -20.64 22.71 -2.80
CA GLN A 95 -22.07 23.03 -2.69
C GLN A 95 -22.99 21.81 -2.96
N ILE A 96 -22.53 20.61 -2.58
CA ILE A 96 -23.27 19.36 -2.76
C ILE A 96 -23.87 18.97 -1.41
N PRO A 97 -25.19 19.09 -1.20
CA PRO A 97 -25.83 18.66 0.03
C PRO A 97 -25.81 17.13 0.13
N ILE A 98 -25.24 16.61 1.22
CA ILE A 98 -25.12 15.18 1.43
C ILE A 98 -25.15 14.84 2.92
N SER A 99 -25.83 13.74 3.29
CA SER A 99 -25.80 13.26 4.67
C SER A 99 -24.57 12.38 4.95
N VAL A 100 -24.19 12.24 6.23
CA VAL A 100 -23.15 11.27 6.64
C VAL A 100 -23.55 9.85 6.25
N GLY A 101 -24.83 9.48 6.37
CA GLY A 101 -25.35 8.18 5.92
C GLY A 101 -25.13 7.96 4.42
N SER A 102 -25.39 8.98 3.62
CA SER A 102 -25.16 8.91 2.17
C SER A 102 -23.67 8.76 1.82
N THR A 103 -22.77 9.41 2.57
CA THR A 103 -21.32 9.20 2.38
C THR A 103 -20.89 7.76 2.75
N GLN A 104 -21.58 7.15 3.74
CA GLN A 104 -21.36 5.74 4.09
C GLN A 104 -21.82 4.81 2.96
N ASN A 105 -23.04 5.01 2.43
CA ASN A 105 -23.59 4.21 1.33
C ASN A 105 -22.71 4.30 0.08
N ALA A 106 -22.24 5.49 -0.27
CA ALA A 106 -21.33 5.69 -1.40
C ALA A 106 -19.99 4.94 -1.20
N TRP A 107 -19.46 4.94 0.01
CA TRP A 107 -18.25 4.21 0.35
C TRP A 107 -18.43 2.69 0.29
N GLU A 108 -19.55 2.16 0.75
CA GLU A 108 -19.92 0.75 0.65
C GLU A 108 -20.12 0.32 -0.79
N GLU A 109 -20.80 1.13 -1.60
CA GLU A 109 -20.98 0.89 -3.04
C GLU A 109 -19.61 0.84 -3.77
N ALA A 110 -18.72 1.79 -3.50
CA ALA A 110 -17.38 1.77 -4.07
C ALA A 110 -16.59 0.52 -3.66
N SER A 111 -16.74 0.05 -2.43
CA SER A 111 -16.15 -1.21 -1.96
C SER A 111 -16.72 -2.42 -2.69
N ALA A 112 -18.04 -2.46 -2.90
CA ALA A 112 -18.69 -3.53 -3.66
C ALA A 112 -18.23 -3.54 -5.12
N ALA A 113 -18.08 -2.37 -5.72
CA ALA A 113 -17.63 -2.21 -7.10
C ALA A 113 -16.21 -2.78 -7.34
N VAL A 114 -15.34 -2.77 -6.34
CA VAL A 114 -13.98 -3.30 -6.46
C VAL A 114 -13.81 -4.73 -5.90
N ALA A 115 -14.92 -5.42 -5.63
CA ALA A 115 -14.88 -6.78 -5.08
C ALA A 115 -14.18 -7.78 -5.99
N ALA A 116 -14.46 -7.74 -7.30
CA ALA A 116 -13.87 -8.66 -8.28
C ALA A 116 -12.35 -8.43 -8.42
N PRO A 117 -11.84 -7.21 -8.69
CA PRO A 117 -10.41 -6.95 -8.68
C PRO A 117 -9.71 -7.35 -7.38
N TYR A 118 -10.34 -7.13 -6.22
CA TYR A 118 -9.78 -7.57 -4.94
C TYR A 118 -9.62 -9.09 -4.88
N ALA A 119 -10.65 -9.86 -5.29
CA ALA A 119 -10.60 -11.32 -5.31
C ALA A 119 -9.54 -11.84 -6.29
N GLU A 120 -9.41 -11.22 -7.47
CA GLU A 120 -8.36 -11.56 -8.44
C GLU A 120 -6.96 -11.39 -7.83
N LEU A 121 -6.71 -10.27 -7.15
CA LEU A 121 -5.43 -10.02 -6.49
C LEU A 121 -5.16 -11.00 -5.35
N GLN A 122 -6.20 -11.40 -4.60
CA GLN A 122 -6.08 -12.44 -3.57
C GLN A 122 -5.63 -13.78 -4.16
N HIS A 123 -6.30 -14.23 -5.22
CA HIS A 123 -5.93 -15.49 -5.90
C HIS A 123 -4.52 -15.46 -6.48
N ALA A 124 -4.10 -14.29 -6.98
CA ALA A 124 -2.77 -14.14 -7.56
C ALA A 124 -1.62 -14.13 -6.53
N LEU A 125 -1.90 -14.06 -5.22
CA LEU A 125 -0.86 -14.02 -4.18
C LEU A 125 0.02 -15.28 -4.19
N ALA A 126 -0.60 -16.46 -4.29
CA ALA A 126 0.11 -17.73 -4.23
C ALA A 126 1.10 -17.96 -5.39
N ASP A 127 0.88 -17.31 -6.51
CA ASP A 127 1.69 -17.42 -7.74
C ASP A 127 2.81 -16.37 -7.82
N GLN A 128 2.95 -15.50 -6.81
CA GLN A 128 3.96 -14.44 -6.87
C GLN A 128 5.37 -15.01 -6.61
N PRO A 129 6.40 -14.55 -7.36
CA PRO A 129 7.77 -14.98 -7.12
C PRO A 129 8.32 -14.47 -5.80
N VAL A 130 7.88 -13.28 -5.37
CA VAL A 130 8.31 -12.64 -4.13
C VAL A 130 7.13 -11.93 -3.50
N LEU A 131 6.94 -12.14 -2.18
CA LEU A 131 6.01 -11.39 -1.35
C LEU A 131 6.73 -10.81 -0.14
N ASN A 132 6.39 -9.57 0.23
CA ASN A 132 6.80 -8.97 1.48
C ASN A 132 5.58 -8.87 2.39
N GLY A 133 5.66 -9.47 3.58
CA GLY A 133 4.56 -9.49 4.55
C GLY A 133 4.86 -8.66 5.80
N ASP A 134 3.85 -7.96 6.29
CA ASP A 134 3.87 -7.25 7.57
C ASP A 134 2.46 -7.17 8.14
N GLU A 135 2.30 -6.99 9.45
CA GLU A 135 1.00 -6.89 10.07
C GLU A 135 1.00 -5.91 11.25
N THR A 136 -0.18 -5.41 11.58
CA THR A 136 -0.38 -4.52 12.73
C THR A 136 -1.68 -4.82 13.45
N GLY A 137 -1.73 -4.52 14.75
CA GLY A 137 -2.97 -4.61 15.51
C GLY A 137 -4.07 -3.74 14.89
N HIS A 138 -5.29 -4.23 14.87
CA HIS A 138 -6.50 -3.55 14.43
C HIS A 138 -7.61 -3.76 15.46
N ARG A 139 -8.71 -2.99 15.37
CA ARG A 139 -9.88 -3.17 16.21
C ARG A 139 -11.16 -3.07 15.39
N THR A 140 -12.09 -3.97 15.69
CA THR A 140 -13.44 -3.93 15.13
C THR A 140 -14.42 -4.10 16.24
N ASN A 141 -15.29 -3.13 16.43
CA ASN A 141 -16.25 -3.08 17.54
C ASN A 141 -15.59 -3.40 18.91
N GLY A 142 -14.41 -2.82 19.17
CA GLY A 142 -13.61 -3.07 20.37
C GLY A 142 -12.83 -4.37 20.38
N ALA A 143 -13.21 -5.39 19.59
CA ALA A 143 -12.51 -6.65 19.49
C ALA A 143 -11.15 -6.52 18.80
N LYS A 144 -10.16 -7.28 19.31
CA LYS A 144 -8.82 -7.30 18.71
C LYS A 144 -8.86 -8.02 17.37
N ARG A 145 -8.28 -7.37 16.36
CA ARG A 145 -8.07 -7.87 15.02
C ARG A 145 -6.63 -7.61 14.60
N TRP A 146 -6.24 -8.13 13.43
CA TRP A 146 -4.93 -7.92 12.84
C TRP A 146 -5.07 -7.57 11.37
N LEU A 147 -4.53 -6.43 10.99
CA LEU A 147 -4.45 -6.02 9.60
C LEU A 147 -3.13 -6.53 9.03
N TRP A 148 -3.24 -7.43 8.07
CA TRP A 148 -2.13 -8.02 7.33
C TRP A 148 -1.94 -7.30 6.01
N THR A 149 -0.70 -7.18 5.59
CA THR A 149 -0.32 -6.59 4.31
C THR A 149 0.65 -7.51 3.61
N LEU A 150 0.35 -7.88 2.38
CA LEU A 150 1.23 -8.62 1.48
C LEU A 150 1.52 -7.74 0.26
N VAL A 151 2.79 -7.54 -0.03
CA VAL A 151 3.25 -6.69 -1.15
C VAL A 151 3.96 -7.56 -2.17
N ALA A 152 3.36 -7.65 -3.34
CA ALA A 152 3.92 -8.25 -4.55
C ALA A 152 4.66 -7.18 -5.38
N PRO A 153 5.41 -7.56 -6.42
CA PRO A 153 6.08 -6.60 -7.29
C PRO A 153 5.15 -5.57 -7.94
N THR A 154 3.90 -5.96 -8.24
CA THR A 154 2.95 -5.14 -9.02
C THR A 154 1.68 -4.77 -8.27
N PHE A 155 1.44 -5.31 -7.08
CA PHE A 155 0.25 -4.99 -6.30
C PHE A 155 0.48 -5.11 -4.79
N VAL A 156 -0.44 -4.52 -4.04
CA VAL A 156 -0.49 -4.58 -2.57
C VAL A 156 -1.82 -5.20 -2.18
N PHE A 157 -1.79 -6.16 -1.27
CA PHE A 157 -2.99 -6.81 -0.76
C PHE A 157 -3.11 -6.59 0.75
N TYR A 158 -4.32 -6.27 1.21
CA TYR A 158 -4.65 -6.12 2.63
C TYR A 158 -5.78 -7.05 3.00
N VAL A 159 -5.69 -7.58 4.22
CA VAL A 159 -6.79 -8.32 4.84
C VAL A 159 -6.81 -8.05 6.35
N ILE A 160 -8.01 -8.00 6.94
CA ILE A 160 -8.18 -7.93 8.38
C ILE A 160 -8.59 -9.32 8.87
N ALA A 161 -7.85 -9.86 9.83
CA ALA A 161 -8.04 -11.21 10.34
C ALA A 161 -8.19 -11.21 11.88
N THR A 162 -8.79 -12.25 12.41
CA THR A 162 -8.96 -12.45 13.86
C THR A 162 -7.66 -12.87 14.54
N SER A 163 -6.71 -13.42 13.80
CA SER A 163 -5.49 -14.02 14.31
C SER A 163 -4.21 -13.36 13.77
N ARG A 164 -3.14 -13.48 14.55
CA ARG A 164 -1.75 -13.16 14.18
C ARG A 164 -0.93 -14.45 13.96
N SER A 165 -1.57 -15.56 13.67
CA SER A 165 -0.91 -16.85 13.47
C SER A 165 -0.57 -17.11 11.99
N SER A 166 0.24 -18.15 11.76
CA SER A 166 0.54 -18.66 10.42
C SER A 166 -0.69 -19.18 9.65
N ASP A 167 -1.83 -19.38 10.33
CA ASP A 167 -3.07 -19.83 9.68
C ASP A 167 -3.59 -18.79 8.68
N VAL A 168 -3.40 -17.51 8.97
CA VAL A 168 -3.75 -16.44 8.01
C VAL A 168 -2.94 -16.57 6.71
N LEU A 169 -1.65 -16.86 6.82
CA LEU A 169 -0.81 -17.11 5.65
C LEU A 169 -1.24 -18.38 4.91
N ARG A 170 -1.62 -19.45 5.62
CA ARG A 170 -2.16 -20.68 4.99
C ARG A 170 -3.46 -20.40 4.24
N GLN A 171 -4.35 -19.59 4.79
CA GLN A 171 -5.60 -19.21 4.11
C GLN A 171 -5.36 -18.37 2.83
N LEU A 172 -4.35 -17.49 2.85
CA LEU A 172 -4.06 -16.60 1.73
C LEU A 172 -3.16 -17.22 0.66
N LEU A 173 -2.21 -18.06 1.05
CA LEU A 173 -1.13 -18.55 0.20
C LEU A 173 -1.13 -20.09 0.04
N GLY A 174 -2.07 -20.79 0.67
CA GLY A 174 -2.10 -22.25 0.68
C GLY A 174 -1.18 -22.87 1.74
N ALA A 175 -1.00 -24.17 1.67
CA ALA A 175 -0.22 -24.94 2.65
C ALA A 175 1.27 -24.53 2.69
N ALA A 176 1.83 -24.17 1.52
CA ALA A 176 3.21 -23.70 1.36
C ALA A 176 3.30 -22.67 0.24
N PHE A 177 4.15 -21.67 0.41
CA PHE A 177 4.41 -20.65 -0.60
C PHE A 177 5.66 -21.01 -1.43
N PRO A 178 5.54 -21.12 -2.77
CA PRO A 178 6.65 -21.54 -3.63
C PRO A 178 7.69 -20.44 -3.87
N GLY A 179 7.31 -19.18 -3.66
CA GLY A 179 8.16 -18.01 -3.84
C GLY A 179 9.05 -17.68 -2.63
N VAL A 180 9.62 -16.48 -2.66
CA VAL A 180 10.37 -15.90 -1.55
C VAL A 180 9.46 -15.05 -0.68
N LEU A 181 9.36 -15.39 0.61
CA LEU A 181 8.60 -14.60 1.59
C LEU A 181 9.56 -13.70 2.38
N GLY A 182 9.49 -12.40 2.14
CA GLY A 182 10.18 -11.36 2.90
C GLY A 182 9.36 -10.92 4.11
N SER A 183 9.96 -10.92 5.31
CA SER A 183 9.26 -10.53 6.54
C SER A 183 10.23 -10.13 7.65
N ASP A 184 9.69 -9.72 8.79
CA ASP A 184 10.41 -9.71 10.06
C ASP A 184 10.58 -11.15 10.61
N ARG A 185 10.97 -11.26 11.89
CA ARG A 185 11.17 -12.56 12.58
C ARG A 185 9.97 -12.95 13.44
N LEU A 186 8.77 -12.50 13.13
CA LEU A 186 7.58 -12.93 13.84
C LEU A 186 7.41 -14.46 13.68
N PRO A 187 7.09 -15.20 14.77
CA PRO A 187 6.87 -16.65 14.70
C PRO A 187 5.88 -17.08 13.61
N ALA A 188 4.82 -16.29 13.36
CA ALA A 188 3.83 -16.60 12.32
C ALA A 188 4.47 -16.77 10.93
N TYR A 189 5.44 -15.92 10.58
CA TYR A 189 6.18 -16.07 9.32
C TYR A 189 7.17 -17.23 9.39
N LEU A 190 7.89 -17.38 10.51
CA LEU A 190 8.92 -18.43 10.63
C LEU A 190 8.36 -19.84 10.62
N THR A 191 7.15 -20.05 11.15
CA THR A 191 6.48 -21.36 11.21
C THR A 191 5.67 -21.68 9.96
N TYR A 192 5.33 -20.70 9.12
CA TYR A 192 4.65 -20.93 7.84
C TYR A 192 5.62 -21.55 6.83
N ALA A 193 5.18 -22.54 6.07
CA ALA A 193 6.01 -23.18 5.06
C ALA A 193 6.19 -22.26 3.83
N ALA A 194 7.41 -21.83 3.60
CA ALA A 194 7.80 -21.11 2.38
C ALA A 194 9.09 -21.72 1.83
N ALA A 195 9.17 -21.88 0.52
CA ALA A 195 10.33 -22.48 -0.15
C ALA A 195 11.61 -21.70 0.19
N ARG A 196 11.51 -20.37 0.20
CA ARG A 196 12.62 -19.46 0.53
C ARG A 196 12.11 -18.29 1.35
N ARG A 197 13.01 -17.70 2.16
CA ARG A 197 12.70 -16.53 3.00
C ARG A 197 13.76 -15.47 2.85
N GLN A 198 13.33 -14.22 3.01
CA GLN A 198 14.24 -13.11 3.29
C GLN A 198 13.86 -12.46 4.61
N LEU A 199 14.74 -12.53 5.60
CA LEU A 199 14.55 -11.83 6.87
C LEU A 199 15.02 -10.39 6.77
N CYS A 200 14.23 -9.49 7.33
CA CYS A 200 14.43 -8.04 7.20
C CYS A 200 15.69 -7.57 7.96
N TRP A 201 16.67 -7.09 7.21
CA TRP A 201 17.87 -6.46 7.77
C TRP A 201 17.59 -5.16 8.53
N SER A 202 16.56 -4.39 8.17
CA SER A 202 16.21 -3.16 8.91
C SER A 202 15.80 -3.47 10.35
N HIS A 203 14.98 -4.49 10.57
CA HIS A 203 14.60 -4.96 11.90
C HIS A 203 15.80 -5.49 12.66
N PHE A 204 16.64 -6.29 12.00
CA PHE A 204 17.84 -6.84 12.64
C PHE A 204 18.82 -5.72 13.03
N THR A 205 19.06 -4.75 12.17
CA THR A 205 19.92 -3.59 12.44
C THR A 205 19.39 -2.74 13.60
N ARG A 206 18.08 -2.50 13.65
CA ARG A 206 17.45 -1.77 14.77
C ARG A 206 17.68 -2.49 16.10
N ASN A 207 17.53 -3.81 16.11
CA ASN A 207 17.77 -4.61 17.31
C ASN A 207 19.26 -4.62 17.71
N LEU A 208 20.19 -4.64 16.73
CA LEU A 208 21.62 -4.49 17.02
C LEU A 208 21.98 -3.14 17.64
N LEU A 209 21.38 -2.05 17.15
CA LEU A 209 21.58 -0.73 17.70
C LEU A 209 21.03 -0.63 19.13
N SER A 210 19.83 -1.12 19.38
CA SER A 210 19.24 -1.18 20.72
C SER A 210 20.09 -2.01 21.67
N ALA A 211 20.53 -3.21 21.25
CA ALA A 211 21.41 -4.04 22.06
C ALA A 211 22.76 -3.36 22.32
N GLN A 212 23.29 -2.58 21.38
CA GLN A 212 24.54 -1.82 21.56
C GLN A 212 24.39 -0.72 22.61
N GLU A 213 23.25 -0.02 22.61
CA GLU A 213 22.95 1.04 23.58
C GLU A 213 22.78 0.48 24.99
N LEU A 214 22.11 -0.66 25.13
CA LEU A 214 21.83 -1.32 26.40
C LEU A 214 23.02 -2.17 26.93
N ALA A 215 23.99 -2.49 26.10
CA ALA A 215 25.12 -3.36 26.45
C ALA A 215 25.95 -2.78 27.60
N THR A 216 26.12 -3.55 28.67
CA THR A 216 26.95 -3.20 29.83
C THR A 216 28.38 -3.72 29.73
N THR A 217 28.58 -4.82 28.97
CA THR A 217 29.90 -5.46 28.84
C THR A 217 30.65 -5.04 27.59
N ALA A 218 31.98 -5.01 27.66
CA ALA A 218 32.83 -4.73 26.50
C ALA A 218 32.66 -5.77 25.37
N ALA A 219 32.39 -7.04 25.75
CA ALA A 219 32.14 -8.12 24.80
C ALA A 219 30.86 -7.90 24.00
N ALA A 220 29.75 -7.55 24.64
CA ALA A 220 28.48 -7.24 24.01
C ALA A 220 28.60 -6.04 23.05
N LYS A 221 29.23 -4.96 23.50
CA LYS A 221 29.50 -3.78 22.64
C LYS A 221 30.36 -4.12 21.44
N ARG A 222 31.33 -5.03 21.58
CA ARG A 222 32.20 -5.48 20.48
C ARG A 222 31.40 -6.26 19.45
N PHE A 223 30.59 -7.24 19.89
CA PHE A 223 29.69 -7.99 18.99
C PHE A 223 28.82 -7.08 18.14
N CYS A 224 28.11 -6.16 18.77
CA CYS A 224 27.22 -5.23 18.08
C CYS A 224 27.96 -4.35 17.06
N ARG A 225 29.13 -3.80 17.46
CA ARG A 225 29.97 -2.99 16.55
C ARG A 225 30.46 -3.78 15.36
N GLU A 226 30.91 -5.03 15.57
CA GLU A 226 31.40 -5.90 14.48
C GLU A 226 30.25 -6.26 13.54
N ALA A 227 29.08 -6.67 14.05
CA ALA A 227 27.91 -6.96 13.26
C ALA A 227 27.43 -5.76 12.43
N LEU A 228 27.38 -4.56 13.03
CA LEU A 228 27.03 -3.32 12.34
C LEU A 228 28.08 -2.91 11.27
N CYS A 229 29.36 -3.19 11.52
CA CYS A 229 30.40 -2.94 10.54
C CYS A 229 30.24 -3.86 9.31
N LEU A 230 30.01 -5.15 9.52
CA LEU A 230 29.72 -6.11 8.46
C LEU A 230 28.46 -5.77 7.68
N GLN A 231 27.40 -5.37 8.38
CA GLN A 231 26.14 -4.93 7.77
C GLN A 231 26.36 -3.71 6.86
N ARG A 232 27.11 -2.70 7.29
CA ARG A 232 27.46 -1.54 6.44
C ARG A 232 28.25 -1.95 5.18
N GLN A 233 29.18 -2.92 5.30
CA GLN A 233 29.93 -3.45 4.14
C GLN A 233 28.99 -4.16 3.16
N LEU A 234 28.09 -5.02 3.67
CA LEU A 234 27.08 -5.74 2.89
C LEU A 234 26.18 -4.76 2.12
N PHE A 235 25.61 -3.76 2.80
CA PHE A 235 24.72 -2.79 2.17
C PHE A 235 25.41 -1.86 1.18
N ARG A 236 26.70 -1.56 1.39
CA ARG A 236 27.48 -0.81 0.40
C ARG A 236 27.63 -1.59 -0.91
N LEU A 237 27.85 -2.91 -0.84
CA LEU A 237 27.88 -3.78 -2.03
C LEU A 237 26.49 -3.88 -2.68
N TRP A 238 25.43 -4.03 -1.89
CA TRP A 238 24.06 -4.06 -2.38
C TRP A 238 23.67 -2.76 -3.11
N HIS A 239 23.92 -1.60 -2.51
CA HIS A 239 23.65 -0.31 -3.15
C HIS A 239 24.43 -0.14 -4.46
N ARG A 240 25.68 -0.60 -4.49
CA ARG A 240 26.46 -0.60 -5.71
C ARG A 240 25.88 -1.54 -6.77
N PHE A 241 25.40 -2.73 -6.39
CA PHE A 241 24.70 -3.64 -7.30
C PHE A 241 23.43 -3.01 -7.86
N ARG A 242 22.67 -2.27 -7.03
CA ARG A 242 21.46 -1.55 -7.44
C ARG A 242 21.74 -0.29 -8.28
N GLY A 243 22.99 0.05 -8.54
CA GLY A 243 23.34 1.26 -9.29
C GLY A 243 22.99 2.56 -8.58
N ASP A 244 23.00 2.56 -7.22
CA ASP A 244 22.74 3.78 -6.45
C ASP A 244 23.81 4.84 -6.78
N PRO A 245 23.43 6.03 -7.29
CA PRO A 245 24.38 7.07 -7.71
C PRO A 245 25.26 7.60 -6.58
N ARG A 246 24.89 7.35 -5.33
CA ARG A 246 25.71 7.71 -4.16
C ARG A 246 26.86 6.73 -3.92
N THR A 247 26.91 5.60 -4.62
CA THR A 247 28.01 4.62 -4.52
C THR A 247 29.08 4.89 -5.55
N ARG A 248 30.36 4.71 -5.15
CA ARG A 248 31.48 4.85 -6.08
C ARG A 248 31.69 3.60 -6.91
N GLY A 249 32.02 3.77 -8.20
CA GLY A 249 32.35 2.71 -9.14
C GLY A 249 31.14 2.18 -9.92
N ALA A 250 31.39 1.43 -10.98
CA ALA A 250 30.36 0.84 -11.81
C ALA A 250 29.47 -0.13 -11.04
N PRO A 251 28.18 -0.28 -11.42
CA PRO A 251 27.29 -1.27 -10.84
C PRO A 251 27.90 -2.68 -10.91
N LEU A 252 27.62 -3.49 -9.89
CA LEU A 252 28.06 -4.87 -9.85
C LEU A 252 27.10 -5.76 -10.65
N THR A 253 27.63 -6.79 -11.30
CA THR A 253 26.80 -7.92 -11.75
C THR A 253 26.39 -8.79 -10.58
N ARG A 254 25.36 -9.65 -10.74
CA ARG A 254 24.96 -10.61 -9.71
C ARG A 254 26.12 -11.51 -9.27
N ALA A 255 26.89 -12.06 -10.21
CA ALA A 255 28.03 -12.89 -9.91
C ALA A 255 29.12 -12.15 -9.10
N GLN A 256 29.38 -10.88 -9.43
CA GLN A 256 30.29 -10.04 -8.68
C GLN A 256 29.78 -9.70 -7.27
N LEU A 257 28.47 -9.48 -7.12
CA LEU A 257 27.85 -9.28 -5.82
C LEU A 257 28.07 -10.52 -4.95
N ILE A 258 27.70 -11.70 -5.44
CA ILE A 258 27.88 -12.98 -4.74
C ILE A 258 29.34 -13.17 -4.30
N ALA A 259 30.28 -13.04 -5.23
CA ALA A 259 31.70 -13.23 -4.91
C ALA A 259 32.21 -12.29 -3.82
N LYS A 260 31.74 -11.03 -3.81
CA LYS A 260 32.15 -10.03 -2.81
C LYS A 260 31.40 -10.16 -1.47
N VAL A 261 30.18 -10.67 -1.47
CA VAL A 261 29.37 -10.86 -0.25
C VAL A 261 29.79 -12.13 0.48
N LEU A 262 30.19 -13.20 -0.21
CA LEU A 262 30.53 -14.50 0.40
C LEU A 262 31.54 -14.40 1.59
N PRO A 263 32.62 -13.61 1.54
CA PRO A 263 33.49 -13.42 2.72
C PRO A 263 32.79 -12.74 3.88
N ILE A 264 31.90 -11.77 3.62
CA ILE A 264 31.13 -11.06 4.64
C ILE A 264 30.13 -12.02 5.30
N GLU A 265 29.44 -12.81 4.50
CA GLU A 265 28.52 -13.84 4.95
C GLU A 265 29.19 -14.85 5.87
N LYS A 266 30.35 -15.37 5.49
CA LYS A 266 31.16 -16.26 6.33
C LYS A 266 31.56 -15.61 7.66
N ARG A 267 31.94 -14.33 7.64
CA ARG A 267 32.27 -13.58 8.87
C ARG A 267 31.06 -13.42 9.78
N PHE A 268 29.88 -13.16 9.26
CA PHE A 268 28.63 -13.12 10.04
C PHE A 268 28.34 -14.47 10.68
N PHE A 269 28.50 -15.56 9.95
CA PHE A 269 28.28 -16.91 10.48
C PHE A 269 29.24 -17.20 11.65
N VAL A 270 30.52 -16.90 11.49
CA VAL A 270 31.54 -17.09 12.54
C VAL A 270 31.26 -16.22 13.76
N LEU A 271 30.91 -14.95 13.54
CA LEU A 271 30.55 -14.02 14.60
C LEU A 271 29.32 -14.53 15.39
N ALA A 272 28.29 -14.96 14.69
CA ALA A 272 27.08 -15.51 15.29
C ALA A 272 27.41 -16.77 16.12
N LYS A 273 28.12 -17.74 15.53
CA LYS A 273 28.50 -18.99 16.21
C LYS A 273 29.24 -18.76 17.51
N ARG A 274 30.12 -17.76 17.57
CA ARG A 274 30.90 -17.42 18.78
C ARG A 274 30.04 -16.86 19.93
N HIS A 275 28.87 -16.29 19.63
CA HIS A 275 28.07 -15.54 20.59
C HIS A 275 26.66 -16.13 20.84
N VAL A 276 26.34 -17.31 20.29
CA VAL A 276 25.02 -17.96 20.53
C VAL A 276 24.73 -18.23 22.01
N ASN A 277 25.77 -18.35 22.83
CA ASN A 277 25.69 -18.57 24.28
C ASN A 277 26.32 -17.40 25.06
N ALA A 278 26.29 -16.18 24.51
CA ALA A 278 26.80 -15.02 25.22
C ALA A 278 26.02 -14.82 26.54
N ALA A 279 26.72 -14.31 27.56
CA ALA A 279 26.11 -14.01 28.86
C ALA A 279 25.07 -12.86 28.75
N ASP A 280 25.27 -11.95 27.82
CA ASP A 280 24.28 -10.92 27.50
C ASP A 280 23.15 -11.54 26.66
N ALA A 281 21.92 -11.45 27.20
CA ALA A 281 20.75 -12.10 26.61
C ALA A 281 20.39 -11.53 25.23
N ASP A 282 20.51 -10.23 25.03
CA ASP A 282 20.19 -9.58 23.74
C ASP A 282 21.19 -9.99 22.67
N VAL A 283 22.47 -10.02 23.02
CA VAL A 283 23.53 -10.51 22.13
C VAL A 283 23.33 -11.98 21.80
N SER A 284 23.06 -12.82 22.79
CA SER A 284 22.80 -14.26 22.60
C SER A 284 21.60 -14.48 21.66
N ASN A 285 20.50 -13.74 21.86
CA ASN A 285 19.30 -13.85 21.03
C ASN A 285 19.56 -13.38 19.58
N LEU A 286 20.30 -12.31 19.38
CA LEU A 286 20.67 -11.82 18.05
C LEU A 286 21.63 -12.75 17.35
N ALA A 287 22.63 -13.25 18.06
CA ALA A 287 23.59 -14.21 17.53
C ALA A 287 22.90 -15.53 17.14
N ARG A 288 22.01 -16.04 18.01
CA ARG A 288 21.22 -17.25 17.72
C ARG A 288 20.32 -17.07 16.50
N ALA A 289 19.61 -15.93 16.41
CA ALA A 289 18.78 -15.63 15.27
C ALA A 289 19.59 -15.61 13.96
N LEU A 290 20.76 -14.96 13.98
CA LEU A 290 21.65 -14.90 12.82
C LEU A 290 22.26 -16.27 12.48
N PHE A 291 22.55 -17.10 13.48
CA PHE A 291 23.10 -18.44 13.28
C PHE A 291 22.05 -19.41 12.71
N VAL A 292 20.88 -19.48 13.34
CA VAL A 292 19.80 -20.42 12.96
C VAL A 292 19.20 -20.06 11.60
N HIS A 293 19.01 -18.77 11.33
CA HIS A 293 18.38 -18.29 10.12
C HIS A 293 19.38 -17.69 9.13
N HIS A 294 20.65 -18.09 9.19
CA HIS A 294 21.73 -17.49 8.43
C HIS A 294 21.39 -17.30 6.94
N ALA A 295 21.02 -18.39 6.25
CA ALA A 295 20.69 -18.34 4.83
C ALA A 295 19.55 -17.34 4.50
N HIS A 296 18.57 -17.22 5.40
CA HIS A 296 17.43 -16.35 5.20
C HIS A 296 17.76 -14.84 5.29
N PHE A 297 18.89 -14.47 5.86
CA PHE A 297 19.37 -13.09 5.83
C PHE A 297 20.05 -12.71 4.53
N PHE A 298 20.46 -13.70 3.71
CA PHE A 298 21.25 -13.47 2.49
C PHE A 298 20.52 -13.85 1.21
N THR A 299 19.26 -14.28 1.26
CA THR A 299 18.48 -14.68 0.08
C THR A 299 18.50 -13.61 -1.02
N PHE A 300 18.41 -12.32 -0.67
CA PHE A 300 18.47 -11.20 -1.62
C PHE A 300 19.77 -11.14 -2.45
N VAL A 301 20.86 -11.76 -1.97
CA VAL A 301 22.12 -11.81 -2.68
C VAL A 301 22.05 -12.80 -3.86
N TYR A 302 21.27 -13.85 -3.70
CA TYR A 302 21.21 -14.99 -4.62
C TYR A 302 19.99 -14.97 -5.54
N GLU A 303 18.90 -14.31 -5.11
CA GLU A 303 17.61 -14.32 -5.79
C GLU A 303 17.25 -12.96 -6.38
N ASP A 304 16.79 -12.98 -7.64
CA ASP A 304 16.34 -11.75 -8.31
C ASP A 304 15.01 -11.23 -7.74
N GLY A 305 14.85 -9.90 -7.74
CA GLY A 305 13.63 -9.25 -7.23
C GLY A 305 13.50 -9.22 -5.71
N VAL A 306 14.41 -9.86 -4.95
CA VAL A 306 14.39 -9.87 -3.49
C VAL A 306 15.18 -8.70 -2.94
N GLU A 307 14.56 -7.93 -2.05
CA GLU A 307 15.19 -6.82 -1.32
C GLU A 307 15.67 -7.28 0.07
N PRO A 308 16.78 -6.74 0.60
CA PRO A 308 17.29 -7.12 1.92
C PRO A 308 16.38 -6.70 3.07
N THR A 309 15.41 -5.82 2.81
CA THR A 309 14.54 -5.24 3.83
C THR A 309 13.06 -5.41 3.48
N ASN A 310 12.22 -5.45 4.52
CA ASN A 310 10.76 -5.50 4.37
C ASN A 310 10.11 -4.11 4.23
N ASN A 311 10.89 -3.10 3.83
CA ASN A 311 10.43 -1.70 3.78
C ASN A 311 9.24 -1.49 2.83
N ALA A 312 9.04 -2.36 1.84
CA ALA A 312 7.88 -2.30 0.95
C ALA A 312 6.57 -2.53 1.73
N ALA A 313 6.53 -3.60 2.54
CA ALA A 313 5.38 -3.91 3.39
C ALA A 313 5.20 -2.86 4.51
N GLU A 314 6.29 -2.41 5.16
CA GLU A 314 6.22 -1.36 6.17
C GLU A 314 5.63 -0.04 5.61
N ARG A 315 6.03 0.38 4.41
CA ARG A 315 5.47 1.57 3.74
C ARG A 315 3.99 1.40 3.39
N ALA A 316 3.60 0.22 2.89
CA ALA A 316 2.21 -0.08 2.59
C ALA A 316 1.38 -0.08 3.88
N LEU A 317 1.86 -0.76 4.92
CA LEU A 317 1.19 -0.84 6.22
C LEU A 317 1.02 0.53 6.89
N ARG A 318 1.98 1.46 6.73
CA ARG A 318 1.91 2.81 7.30
C ARG A 318 0.64 3.55 6.88
N THR A 319 0.20 3.41 5.63
CA THR A 319 -1.04 4.02 5.13
C THR A 319 -2.26 3.52 5.88
N ALA A 320 -2.35 2.21 6.08
CA ALA A 320 -3.44 1.58 6.81
C ALA A 320 -3.41 1.91 8.32
N VAL A 321 -2.22 2.02 8.91
CA VAL A 321 -2.05 2.47 10.31
C VAL A 321 -2.53 3.91 10.48
N GLN A 322 -2.20 4.81 9.56
CA GLN A 322 -2.66 6.20 9.61
C GLN A 322 -4.19 6.27 9.45
N TRP A 323 -4.76 5.53 8.50
CA TRP A 323 -6.21 5.42 8.33
C TRP A 323 -6.88 4.96 9.63
N ARG A 324 -6.43 3.84 10.22
CA ARG A 324 -6.94 3.29 11.48
C ARG A 324 -6.90 4.29 12.63
N LYS A 325 -5.80 5.06 12.76
CA LYS A 325 -5.67 6.06 13.83
C LYS A 325 -6.68 7.20 13.71
N ILE A 326 -7.06 7.58 12.49
CA ILE A 326 -8.03 8.65 12.22
C ILE A 326 -9.47 8.10 12.34
N MET A 327 -9.72 6.89 11.85
CA MET A 327 -11.06 6.28 11.81
C MET A 327 -11.42 5.47 13.06
N PHE A 328 -10.48 5.28 13.99
CA PHE A 328 -10.64 4.50 15.23
C PHE A 328 -11.00 3.02 15.02
N GLY A 329 -10.66 2.44 13.85
CA GLY A 329 -10.96 1.06 13.48
C GLY A 329 -12.31 0.90 12.77
N ASN A 330 -12.83 -0.32 12.78
CA ASN A 330 -14.09 -0.70 12.14
C ASN A 330 -15.17 -0.97 13.18
N ARG A 331 -16.44 -0.97 12.75
CA ARG A 331 -17.59 -1.30 13.60
C ARG A 331 -18.23 -2.65 13.25
N SER A 332 -17.93 -3.20 12.07
CA SER A 332 -18.49 -4.47 11.58
C SER A 332 -17.49 -5.19 10.68
N GLU A 333 -17.77 -6.46 10.36
CA GLU A 333 -16.98 -7.29 9.44
C GLU A 333 -17.10 -6.81 7.98
N GLU A 334 -18.29 -6.30 7.60
CA GLU A 334 -18.49 -5.66 6.30
C GLU A 334 -17.60 -4.41 6.17
N GLY A 335 -17.45 -3.66 7.26
CA GLY A 335 -16.53 -2.53 7.34
C GLY A 335 -15.06 -2.97 7.21
N GLU A 336 -14.66 -4.10 7.81
CA GLU A 336 -13.32 -4.68 7.63
C GLU A 336 -13.05 -5.00 6.16
N LEU A 337 -14.00 -5.70 5.53
CA LEU A 337 -13.90 -6.10 4.13
C LEU A 337 -13.84 -4.89 3.20
N ALA A 338 -14.66 -3.87 3.47
CA ALA A 338 -14.67 -2.65 2.68
C ALA A 338 -13.33 -1.89 2.77
N VAL A 339 -12.75 -1.79 3.96
CA VAL A 339 -11.42 -1.21 4.16
C VAL A 339 -10.36 -2.01 3.43
N ALA A 340 -10.35 -3.33 3.58
CA ALA A 340 -9.38 -4.20 2.93
C ALA A 340 -9.43 -4.07 1.40
N ARG A 341 -10.63 -4.08 0.80
CA ARG A 341 -10.86 -3.90 -0.64
C ARG A 341 -10.35 -2.56 -1.14
N LEU A 342 -10.80 -1.48 -0.52
CA LEU A 342 -10.45 -0.13 -0.96
C LEU A 342 -8.97 0.20 -0.74
N LEU A 343 -8.37 -0.22 0.37
CA LEU A 343 -6.92 -0.09 0.57
C LEU A 343 -6.13 -0.88 -0.48
N THR A 344 -6.52 -2.14 -0.73
CA THR A 344 -5.87 -3.00 -1.74
C THR A 344 -5.87 -2.34 -3.10
N VAL A 345 -7.04 -1.96 -3.58
CA VAL A 345 -7.20 -1.39 -4.92
C VAL A 345 -6.52 -0.03 -5.05
N THR A 346 -6.74 0.87 -4.08
CA THR A 346 -6.15 2.22 -4.16
C THR A 346 -4.62 2.19 -4.06
N ARG A 347 -4.06 1.34 -3.20
CA ARG A 347 -2.60 1.20 -3.08
C ARG A 347 -1.99 0.50 -4.29
N THR A 348 -2.68 -0.46 -4.87
CA THR A 348 -2.25 -1.10 -6.12
C THR A 348 -2.24 -0.10 -7.28
N CYS A 349 -3.31 0.69 -7.44
CA CYS A 349 -3.34 1.77 -8.43
C CYS A 349 -2.15 2.74 -8.24
N GLN A 350 -1.87 3.17 -7.01
CA GLN A 350 -0.74 4.05 -6.71
C GLN A 350 0.61 3.40 -7.03
N LEU A 351 0.80 2.12 -6.71
CA LEU A 351 2.01 1.37 -7.04
C LEU A 351 2.24 1.30 -8.56
N GLN A 352 1.16 1.13 -9.32
CA GLN A 352 1.15 1.05 -10.77
C GLN A 352 1.09 2.43 -11.45
N GLN A 353 1.11 3.53 -10.70
CA GLN A 353 1.00 4.91 -11.20
C GLN A 353 -0.30 5.17 -11.97
N LEU A 354 -1.37 4.43 -11.68
CA LEU A 354 -2.70 4.66 -12.23
C LEU A 354 -3.42 5.78 -11.47
N ASN A 355 -4.28 6.52 -12.18
CA ASN A 355 -5.15 7.50 -11.54
C ASN A 355 -6.24 6.78 -10.72
N VAL A 356 -6.11 6.83 -9.41
CA VAL A 356 -6.99 6.15 -8.45
C VAL A 356 -8.45 6.58 -8.61
N LEU A 357 -8.70 7.89 -8.73
CA LEU A 357 -10.06 8.41 -8.86
C LEU A 357 -10.72 7.96 -10.17
N ALA A 358 -9.99 8.00 -11.26
CA ALA A 358 -10.48 7.52 -12.56
C ALA A 358 -10.79 6.02 -12.51
N TYR A 359 -9.92 5.21 -11.89
CA TYR A 359 -10.16 3.77 -11.75
C TYR A 359 -11.41 3.48 -10.91
N LEU A 360 -11.57 4.14 -9.74
CA LEU A 360 -12.75 3.98 -8.89
C LEU A 360 -14.03 4.43 -9.60
N THR A 361 -13.98 5.52 -10.36
CA THR A 361 -15.13 6.01 -11.15
C THR A 361 -15.55 4.98 -12.20
N ALA A 362 -14.60 4.42 -12.93
CA ALA A 362 -14.86 3.36 -13.90
C ALA A 362 -15.41 2.09 -13.22
N ALA A 363 -14.84 1.69 -12.07
CA ALA A 363 -15.31 0.54 -11.30
C ALA A 363 -16.76 0.68 -10.87
N VAL A 364 -17.14 1.84 -10.28
CA VAL A 364 -18.52 2.12 -9.87
C VAL A 364 -19.46 2.14 -11.09
N SER A 365 -19.04 2.72 -12.21
CA SER A 365 -19.82 2.76 -13.44
C SER A 365 -20.08 1.33 -13.99
N CYS A 366 -19.04 0.49 -14.05
CA CYS A 366 -19.16 -0.91 -14.47
C CYS A 366 -20.06 -1.70 -13.52
N TYR A 367 -19.90 -1.52 -12.20
CA TYR A 367 -20.69 -2.19 -11.17
C TYR A 367 -22.19 -1.92 -11.34
N ARG A 368 -22.58 -0.64 -11.52
CA ARG A 368 -23.98 -0.24 -11.76
C ARG A 368 -24.57 -0.82 -13.03
N ARG A 369 -23.75 -0.95 -14.07
CA ARG A 369 -24.13 -1.55 -15.37
C ARG A 369 -24.01 -3.07 -15.39
N ARG A 370 -23.65 -3.70 -14.26
CA ARG A 370 -23.39 -5.15 -14.17
C ARG A 370 -22.34 -5.63 -15.18
N GLN A 371 -21.35 -4.78 -15.45
CA GLN A 371 -20.22 -5.07 -16.35
C GLN A 371 -18.98 -5.43 -15.53
N SER A 372 -18.03 -6.14 -16.16
CA SER A 372 -16.76 -6.47 -15.54
C SER A 372 -15.91 -5.22 -15.30
N VAL A 373 -15.31 -5.14 -14.13
CA VAL A 373 -14.34 -4.10 -13.78
C VAL A 373 -12.96 -4.50 -14.30
N ALA A 374 -12.18 -3.52 -14.75
CA ALA A 374 -10.84 -3.78 -15.25
C ALA A 374 -9.94 -4.41 -14.18
N SER A 375 -9.23 -5.48 -14.55
CA SER A 375 -8.25 -6.13 -13.69
C SER A 375 -7.07 -5.20 -13.35
N LEU A 376 -6.53 -5.34 -12.15
CA LEU A 376 -5.29 -4.71 -11.71
C LEU A 376 -4.07 -5.65 -11.82
N LEU A 377 -4.27 -6.89 -12.25
CA LEU A 377 -3.16 -7.76 -12.59
C LEU A 377 -2.50 -7.29 -13.90
N PRO A 378 -1.16 -7.32 -13.98
CA PRO A 378 -0.50 -7.01 -15.24
C PRO A 378 -0.99 -7.98 -16.33
N LYS A 379 -1.25 -7.44 -17.52
CA LYS A 379 -1.55 -8.29 -18.67
C LYS A 379 -0.36 -9.23 -18.87
N ARG A 380 -0.61 -10.54 -18.88
CA ARG A 380 0.43 -11.49 -19.28
C ARG A 380 0.90 -11.08 -20.68
N PRO A 381 2.22 -10.99 -20.91
CA PRO A 381 2.67 -10.82 -22.30
C PRO A 381 2.06 -11.98 -23.09
N THR A 382 1.36 -11.65 -24.15
CA THR A 382 0.92 -12.64 -25.14
C THR A 382 2.16 -13.37 -25.66
N PRO A 383 2.18 -14.70 -25.67
CA PRO A 383 3.33 -15.48 -26.12
C PRO A 383 3.72 -15.16 -27.56
#